data_9ba36470cb5b2ce321897db9f92212af
#
_entry.id   9ba36470cb5b2ce321897db9f92212af
#
_cell.length_a   1.000
_cell.length_b   1.000
_cell.length_c   1.000
_cell.angle_alpha   90.00
_cell.angle_beta   90.00
_cell.angle_gamma   90.00
#
_symmetry.space_group_name_H-M   'P 1'
#
loop_
_entity.id
_entity.type
_entity.pdbx_description
1 polymer ?
#
loop_
_entity_poly.entity_id
_entity_poly.type
_entity_poly.pdbx_seq_one_letter_code
_entity_poly.pdbx_strand_id
1 'polypeptide(L)'
;MRYLTVLVKPSGDGAFHPLGGKLTDDPSIKRQAIHYVELLADDTVLLFAEASGSQERYRQIMEESPHVISYLTAGEDRWMAVSQFEPTETVRRALELQRESFLVVDTPIRFTADDYLKITYLGTDEMFRKLYEYVENIEYMSADILETGDYEANGSSFSRMITDRQEEILETAVDLGYYCEPRQASLEDISEVVGITPGTVGEHLRKVEERVFSEIVY
;
A
#
# COMPACT_ATOMS: atom_id res chain seq x y z
N MET A 1 5.60 18.34 -5.85
CA MET A 1 4.85 17.57 -4.83
C MET A 1 5.80 16.53 -4.27
N ARG A 2 5.64 16.14 -3.02
CA ARG A 2 6.52 15.14 -2.39
C ARG A 2 5.71 13.95 -1.90
N TYR A 3 6.37 12.82 -1.67
CA TYR A 3 5.78 11.66 -0.99
C TYR A 3 6.51 11.36 0.32
N LEU A 4 5.78 10.77 1.25
CA LEU A 4 6.25 10.26 2.53
C LEU A 4 5.63 8.89 2.77
N THR A 5 6.45 7.85 2.83
CA THR A 5 6.01 6.49 3.19
C THR A 5 6.33 6.23 4.65
N VAL A 6 5.34 5.84 5.40
CA VAL A 6 5.46 5.51 6.83
C VAL A 6 4.95 4.12 7.13
N LEU A 7 5.54 3.50 8.14
CA LEU A 7 5.04 2.28 8.77
C LEU A 7 4.30 2.67 10.04
N VAL A 8 2.99 2.52 10.03
CA VAL A 8 2.13 2.83 11.17
C VAL A 8 1.85 1.57 11.97
N LYS A 9 2.13 1.62 13.27
CA LYS A 9 1.99 0.51 14.21
C LYS A 9 1.01 0.90 15.31
N PRO A 10 0.13 0.00 15.74
CA PRO A 10 -0.63 0.23 16.97
C PRO A 10 0.31 0.19 18.18
N SER A 11 0.06 1.00 19.21
CA SER A 11 0.82 0.97 20.46
C SER A 11 0.28 -0.12 21.39
N GLY A 12 1.19 -0.87 22.03
CA GLY A 12 0.84 -1.98 22.92
C GLY A 12 0.30 -3.20 22.17
N ASP A 13 -0.42 -4.06 22.87
CA ASP A 13 -1.05 -5.28 22.31
C ASP A 13 -2.35 -4.97 21.52
N GLY A 14 -2.54 -3.70 21.15
CA GLY A 14 -3.77 -3.21 20.52
C GLY A 14 -3.72 -3.22 18.99
N ALA A 15 -4.90 -3.26 18.40
CA ALA A 15 -5.12 -2.93 17.01
C ALA A 15 -5.68 -1.50 16.90
N PHE A 16 -5.60 -0.87 15.74
CA PHE A 16 -6.23 0.44 15.49
C PHE A 16 -7.74 0.41 15.74
N HIS A 17 -8.34 -0.77 15.59
CA HIS A 17 -9.76 -1.02 15.81
C HIS A 17 -9.97 -2.44 16.35
N PRO A 18 -10.92 -2.69 17.28
CA PRO A 18 -11.20 -4.04 17.82
C PRO A 18 -11.52 -5.08 16.74
N LEU A 19 -12.22 -4.67 15.68
CA LEU A 19 -12.48 -5.52 14.51
C LEU A 19 -11.17 -5.93 13.81
N GLY A 20 -10.27 -4.97 13.62
CA GLY A 20 -8.94 -5.22 13.05
C GLY A 20 -8.15 -6.23 13.88
N GLY A 21 -8.17 -6.11 15.20
CA GLY A 21 -7.51 -7.06 16.11
C GLY A 21 -8.03 -8.48 15.94
N LYS A 22 -9.36 -8.67 15.91
CA LYS A 22 -9.95 -10.00 15.66
C LYS A 22 -9.56 -10.62 14.33
N LEU A 23 -9.39 -9.77 13.29
CA LEU A 23 -8.96 -10.24 11.97
C LEU A 23 -7.47 -10.59 11.96
N THR A 24 -6.62 -9.85 12.69
CA THR A 24 -5.19 -10.13 12.86
C THR A 24 -4.96 -11.43 13.62
N ASP A 25 -5.73 -11.65 14.69
CA ASP A 25 -5.59 -12.82 15.57
C ASP A 25 -6.04 -14.13 14.91
N ASP A 26 -6.76 -14.06 13.79
CA ASP A 26 -7.23 -15.25 13.08
C ASP A 26 -6.27 -15.65 11.95
N PRO A 27 -5.48 -16.73 12.13
CA PRO A 27 -4.47 -17.13 11.16
C PRO A 27 -5.03 -17.64 9.83
N SER A 28 -6.34 -17.86 9.75
CA SER A 28 -7.01 -18.27 8.52
C SER A 28 -7.32 -17.11 7.59
N ILE A 29 -7.13 -15.85 8.04
CA ILE A 29 -7.37 -14.62 7.28
C ILE A 29 -6.05 -13.88 7.15
N LYS A 30 -5.70 -13.45 5.95
CA LYS A 30 -4.56 -12.59 5.69
C LYS A 30 -5.03 -11.30 5.05
N ARG A 31 -4.91 -10.19 5.77
CA ARG A 31 -5.19 -8.85 5.23
C ARG A 31 -4.09 -8.46 4.25
N GLN A 32 -4.45 -7.93 3.09
CA GLN A 32 -3.50 -7.59 2.03
C GLN A 32 -3.37 -6.07 1.88
N ALA A 33 -4.51 -5.41 1.62
CA ALA A 33 -4.49 -4.00 1.30
C ALA A 33 -5.83 -3.30 1.62
N ILE A 34 -5.75 -1.97 1.81
CA ILE A 34 -6.90 -1.09 1.87
C ILE A 34 -6.85 -0.21 0.61
N HIS A 35 -7.85 -0.34 -0.25
CA HIS A 35 -7.96 0.42 -1.49
C HIS A 35 -8.71 1.74 -1.31
N TYR A 36 -9.58 1.80 -0.30
CA TYR A 36 -10.34 3.00 0.03
C TYR A 36 -10.74 3.00 1.49
N VAL A 37 -10.67 4.16 2.13
CA VAL A 37 -11.16 4.39 3.48
C VAL A 37 -11.64 5.82 3.60
N GLU A 38 -12.83 6.02 4.17
CA GLU A 38 -13.45 7.34 4.34
C GLU A 38 -14.27 7.39 5.62
N LEU A 39 -14.17 8.52 6.34
CA LEU A 39 -15.09 8.88 7.40
C LEU A 39 -16.32 9.54 6.78
N LEU A 40 -17.47 8.88 6.87
CA LEU A 40 -18.73 9.36 6.32
C LEU A 40 -19.34 10.47 7.18
N ALA A 41 -20.35 11.15 6.63
CA ALA A 41 -21.05 12.27 7.30
C ALA A 41 -21.84 11.84 8.55
N ASP A 42 -22.16 10.55 8.68
CA ASP A 42 -22.84 9.96 9.84
C ASP A 42 -21.87 9.41 10.89
N ASP A 43 -20.60 9.82 10.81
CA ASP A 43 -19.51 9.38 11.70
C ASP A 43 -19.17 7.89 11.63
N THR A 44 -19.56 7.20 10.60
CA THR A 44 -19.15 5.82 10.33
C THR A 44 -18.01 5.78 9.34
N VAL A 45 -17.27 4.65 9.27
CA VAL A 45 -16.17 4.46 8.30
C VAL A 45 -16.63 3.50 7.22
N LEU A 46 -16.45 3.92 5.97
CA LEU A 46 -16.52 3.06 4.79
C LEU A 46 -15.12 2.59 4.41
N LEU A 47 -14.95 1.28 4.32
CA LEU A 47 -13.67 0.64 3.99
C LEU A 47 -13.84 -0.28 2.80
N PHE A 48 -12.95 -0.19 1.80
CA PHE A 48 -12.80 -1.16 0.73
C PHE A 48 -11.42 -1.79 0.82
N ALA A 49 -11.38 -3.08 1.11
CA ALA A 49 -10.15 -3.80 1.43
C ALA A 49 -10.03 -5.13 0.71
N GLU A 50 -8.82 -5.61 0.58
CA GLU A 50 -8.44 -6.88 0.01
C GLU A 50 -7.88 -7.80 1.08
N ALA A 51 -8.27 -9.06 1.03
CA ALA A 51 -7.75 -10.11 1.88
C ALA A 51 -7.69 -11.47 1.16
N SER A 52 -7.07 -12.45 1.79
CA SER A 52 -7.04 -13.85 1.33
C SER A 52 -7.31 -14.79 2.49
N GLY A 53 -7.52 -16.09 2.16
CA GLY A 53 -7.85 -17.12 3.13
C GLY A 53 -9.36 -17.24 3.37
N SER A 54 -9.76 -17.60 4.59
CA SER A 54 -11.14 -17.98 4.90
C SER A 54 -12.13 -16.82 4.88
N GLN A 55 -12.84 -16.67 3.78
CA GLN A 55 -13.94 -15.70 3.65
C GLN A 55 -15.12 -16.04 4.59
N GLU A 56 -15.35 -17.32 4.85
CA GLU A 56 -16.39 -17.76 5.78
C GLU A 56 -16.07 -17.30 7.21
N ARG A 57 -14.81 -17.44 7.63
CA ARG A 57 -14.39 -16.98 8.95
C ARG A 57 -14.46 -15.45 9.07
N TYR A 58 -14.11 -14.73 8.00
CA TYR A 58 -14.28 -13.29 7.94
C TYR A 58 -15.76 -12.90 8.16
N ARG A 59 -16.70 -13.53 7.46
CA ARG A 59 -18.14 -13.25 7.61
C ARG A 59 -18.61 -13.47 9.04
N GLN A 60 -18.19 -14.55 9.69
CA GLN A 60 -18.52 -14.81 11.10
C GLN A 60 -18.03 -13.69 12.02
N ILE A 61 -16.77 -13.25 11.86
CA ILE A 61 -16.20 -12.15 12.64
C ILE A 61 -17.00 -10.86 12.43
N MET A 62 -17.39 -10.56 11.19
CA MET A 62 -18.17 -9.37 10.85
C MET A 62 -19.58 -9.43 11.47
N GLU A 63 -20.25 -10.57 11.43
CA GLU A 63 -21.59 -10.78 12.01
C GLU A 63 -21.59 -10.72 13.54
N GLU A 64 -20.54 -11.23 14.18
CA GLU A 64 -20.39 -11.23 15.63
C GLU A 64 -19.91 -9.87 16.20
N SER A 65 -19.46 -8.95 15.34
CA SER A 65 -18.91 -7.68 15.79
C SER A 65 -20.00 -6.64 16.03
N PRO A 66 -20.08 -6.05 17.23
CA PRO A 66 -21.05 -4.99 17.51
C PRO A 66 -20.75 -3.68 16.78
N HIS A 67 -19.55 -3.52 16.23
CA HIS A 67 -19.13 -2.31 15.53
C HIS A 67 -19.49 -2.31 14.04
N VAL A 68 -19.81 -3.46 13.46
CA VAL A 68 -20.11 -3.58 12.04
C VAL A 68 -21.58 -3.22 11.77
N ILE A 69 -21.79 -2.31 10.83
CA ILE A 69 -23.10 -1.87 10.38
C ILE A 69 -23.55 -2.69 9.18
N SER A 70 -22.65 -2.81 8.19
CA SER A 70 -22.91 -3.58 6.99
C SER A 70 -21.60 -4.04 6.35
N TYR A 71 -21.65 -5.13 5.61
CA TYR A 71 -20.52 -5.59 4.82
C TYR A 71 -20.99 -6.43 3.62
N LEU A 72 -20.09 -6.52 2.64
CA LEU A 72 -20.22 -7.47 1.52
C LEU A 72 -18.82 -7.97 1.13
N THR A 73 -18.75 -9.17 0.57
CA THR A 73 -17.51 -9.77 0.08
C THR A 73 -17.70 -10.32 -1.32
N ALA A 74 -16.64 -10.25 -2.14
CA ALA A 74 -16.63 -10.79 -3.50
C ALA A 74 -15.25 -11.35 -3.86
N GLY A 75 -15.19 -12.45 -4.61
CA GLY A 75 -13.96 -13.16 -5.00
C GLY A 75 -13.88 -14.54 -4.35
N GLU A 76 -12.80 -15.26 -4.64
CA GLU A 76 -12.55 -16.63 -4.15
C GLU A 76 -11.26 -16.64 -3.29
N ASP A 77 -10.11 -17.05 -3.84
CA ASP A 77 -8.83 -17.19 -3.09
C ASP A 77 -8.30 -15.85 -2.56
N ARG A 78 -8.35 -14.81 -3.39
CA ARG A 78 -8.19 -13.40 -3.01
C ARG A 78 -9.54 -12.73 -3.18
N TRP A 79 -10.01 -12.08 -2.15
CA TRP A 79 -11.34 -11.52 -2.12
C TRP A 79 -11.33 -10.07 -1.62
N MET A 80 -12.31 -9.35 -2.08
CA MET A 80 -12.54 -7.96 -1.71
C MET A 80 -13.67 -7.87 -0.71
N ALA A 81 -13.56 -6.93 0.21
CA ALA A 81 -14.62 -6.61 1.16
C ALA A 81 -14.91 -5.11 1.13
N VAL A 82 -16.18 -4.76 1.08
CA VAL A 82 -16.66 -3.43 1.46
C VAL A 82 -17.33 -3.56 2.82
N SER A 83 -16.94 -2.73 3.77
CA SER A 83 -17.51 -2.74 5.11
C SER A 83 -17.78 -1.33 5.61
N GLN A 84 -18.88 -1.17 6.34
CA GLN A 84 -19.22 0.03 7.08
C GLN A 84 -19.24 -0.32 8.57
N PHE A 85 -18.55 0.48 9.39
CA PHE A 85 -18.41 0.20 10.81
C PHE A 85 -18.24 1.50 11.63
N GLU A 86 -18.49 1.40 12.93
CA GLU A 86 -18.26 2.48 13.88
C GLU A 86 -16.75 2.61 14.15
N PRO A 87 -16.12 3.79 13.95
CA PRO A 87 -14.70 3.99 14.22
C PRO A 87 -14.41 4.03 15.71
N THR A 88 -13.19 3.66 16.08
CA THR A 88 -12.61 4.11 17.35
C THR A 88 -12.27 5.59 17.28
N GLU A 89 -12.08 6.23 18.45
CA GLU A 89 -11.65 7.64 18.48
C GLU A 89 -10.33 7.83 17.72
N THR A 90 -9.40 6.88 17.83
CA THR A 90 -8.11 6.89 17.11
C THR A 90 -8.30 6.89 15.60
N VAL A 91 -9.13 5.99 15.07
CA VAL A 91 -9.41 5.91 13.62
C VAL A 91 -10.12 7.18 13.14
N ARG A 92 -11.11 7.65 13.90
CA ARG A 92 -11.83 8.90 13.60
C ARG A 92 -10.87 10.08 13.45
N ARG A 93 -10.04 10.32 14.46
CA ARG A 93 -9.08 11.43 14.47
C ARG A 93 -8.05 11.35 13.37
N ALA A 94 -7.55 10.15 13.05
CA ALA A 94 -6.63 9.95 11.94
C ALA A 94 -7.25 10.34 10.59
N LEU A 95 -8.51 9.95 10.34
CA LEU A 95 -9.23 10.28 9.10
C LEU A 95 -9.64 11.77 9.04
N GLU A 96 -10.01 12.37 10.17
CA GLU A 96 -10.25 13.81 10.27
C GLU A 96 -8.99 14.61 9.93
N LEU A 97 -7.85 14.26 10.54
CA LEU A 97 -6.57 14.90 10.28
C LEU A 97 -6.17 14.80 8.81
N GLN A 98 -6.31 13.64 8.21
CA GLN A 98 -6.05 13.45 6.79
C GLN A 98 -6.87 14.44 5.95
N ARG A 99 -8.17 14.57 6.24
CA ARG A 99 -9.07 15.48 5.53
C ARG A 99 -8.72 16.96 5.75
N GLU A 100 -8.38 17.34 6.99
CA GLU A 100 -8.04 18.72 7.35
C GLU A 100 -6.67 19.16 6.81
N SER A 101 -5.74 18.23 6.67
CA SER A 101 -4.36 18.51 6.26
C SER A 101 -4.18 18.58 4.74
N PHE A 102 -5.21 18.31 3.94
CA PHE A 102 -5.09 18.14 2.49
C PHE A 102 -4.05 17.08 2.06
N LEU A 103 -3.73 16.16 2.95
CA LEU A 103 -2.87 15.03 2.63
C LEU A 103 -3.65 14.03 1.77
N VAL A 104 -3.06 13.65 0.66
CA VAL A 104 -3.58 12.58 -0.18
C VAL A 104 -2.91 11.28 0.22
N VAL A 105 -3.69 10.26 0.48
CA VAL A 105 -3.16 8.89 0.65
C VAL A 105 -3.04 8.25 -0.71
N ASP A 106 -1.87 7.77 -1.03
CA ASP A 106 -1.62 6.96 -2.21
C ASP A 106 -2.07 5.52 -1.91
N THR A 107 -3.10 5.08 -2.60
CA THR A 107 -3.68 3.75 -2.40
C THR A 107 -3.15 2.74 -3.42
N PRO A 108 -3.08 1.47 -3.05
CA PRO A 108 -3.56 0.86 -1.82
C PRO A 108 -2.61 1.05 -0.62
N ILE A 109 -3.17 1.24 0.58
CA ILE A 109 -2.44 1.07 1.84
C ILE A 109 -2.19 -0.43 2.02
N ARG A 110 -0.96 -0.84 2.27
CA ARG A 110 -0.61 -2.25 2.37
C ARG A 110 -0.43 -2.69 3.81
N PHE A 111 -0.83 -3.92 4.10
CA PHE A 111 -0.48 -4.58 5.34
C PHE A 111 0.90 -5.26 5.20
N THR A 112 1.74 -5.15 6.22
CA THR A 112 2.99 -5.92 6.33
C THR A 112 2.71 -7.34 6.84
N ALA A 113 3.75 -8.19 6.86
CA ALA A 113 3.64 -9.53 7.44
C ALA A 113 3.27 -9.51 8.94
N ASP A 114 3.65 -8.45 9.65
CA ASP A 114 3.30 -8.21 11.07
C ASP A 114 1.98 -7.46 11.23
N ASP A 115 1.22 -7.31 10.14
CA ASP A 115 -0.09 -6.66 10.10
C ASP A 115 -0.07 -5.15 10.44
N TYR A 116 1.09 -4.49 10.26
CA TYR A 116 1.23 -3.04 10.32
C TYR A 116 0.81 -2.39 9.00
N LEU A 117 0.49 -1.10 9.03
CA LEU A 117 0.07 -0.37 7.84
C LEU A 117 1.25 0.37 7.22
N LYS A 118 1.58 0.04 5.96
CA LYS A 118 2.49 0.83 5.13
C LYS A 118 1.65 1.85 4.35
N ILE A 119 1.77 3.13 4.72
CA ILE A 119 0.98 4.21 4.14
C ILE A 119 1.91 5.18 3.42
N THR A 120 1.57 5.54 2.19
CA THR A 120 2.25 6.61 1.46
C THR A 120 1.34 7.84 1.38
N TYR A 121 1.84 8.96 1.88
CA TYR A 121 1.17 10.25 1.80
C TYR A 121 1.80 11.12 0.70
N LEU A 122 0.96 11.85 -0.02
CA LEU A 122 1.37 12.86 -0.99
C LEU A 122 1.03 14.23 -0.43
N GLY A 123 1.99 15.17 -0.51
CA GLY A 123 1.81 16.51 0.05
C GLY A 123 3.04 17.39 -0.07
N THR A 124 3.20 18.29 0.88
CA THR A 124 4.38 19.15 1.06
C THR A 124 5.11 18.82 2.35
N ASP A 125 6.37 19.23 2.48
CA ASP A 125 7.15 19.03 3.73
C ASP A 125 6.47 19.66 4.96
N GLU A 126 5.73 20.76 4.78
CA GLU A 126 4.96 21.39 5.87
C GLU A 126 3.79 20.49 6.33
N MET A 127 3.07 19.88 5.38
CA MET A 127 1.98 18.94 5.69
C MET A 127 2.53 17.70 6.41
N PHE A 128 3.68 17.17 5.96
CA PHE A 128 4.31 16.01 6.60
C PHE A 128 4.78 16.33 8.02
N ARG A 129 5.30 17.53 8.26
CA ARG A 129 5.69 17.97 9.61
C ARG A 129 4.48 18.02 10.55
N LYS A 130 3.34 18.56 10.11
CA LYS A 130 2.10 18.58 10.90
C LYS A 130 1.59 17.18 11.21
N LEU A 131 1.66 16.27 10.23
CA LEU A 131 1.31 14.87 10.43
C LEU A 131 2.22 14.22 11.48
N TYR A 132 3.53 14.45 11.39
CA TYR A 132 4.51 13.89 12.32
C TYR A 132 4.30 14.41 13.74
N GLU A 133 4.16 15.74 13.92
CA GLU A 133 3.86 16.38 15.21
C GLU A 133 2.57 15.81 15.84
N TYR A 134 1.56 15.51 15.01
CA TYR A 134 0.35 14.88 15.49
C TYR A 134 0.59 13.45 15.97
N VAL A 135 1.28 12.63 15.18
CA VAL A 135 1.55 11.22 15.51
C VAL A 135 2.43 11.08 16.76
N GLU A 136 3.43 11.96 16.95
CA GLU A 136 4.25 11.96 18.16
C GLU A 136 3.46 12.23 19.45
N ASN A 137 2.32 12.89 19.37
CA ASN A 137 1.45 13.20 20.51
C ASN A 137 0.33 12.19 20.72
N ILE A 138 0.28 11.11 19.95
CA ILE A 138 -0.73 10.05 20.09
C ILE A 138 -0.16 8.88 20.87
N GLU A 139 -0.80 8.52 21.98
CA GLU A 139 -0.39 7.38 22.80
C GLU A 139 -0.71 6.01 22.17
N TYR A 140 -1.63 5.98 21.19
CA TYR A 140 -2.22 4.74 20.66
C TYR A 140 -1.60 4.23 19.38
N MET A 141 -0.70 4.98 18.76
CA MET A 141 0.03 4.55 17.56
C MET A 141 1.42 5.16 17.50
N SER A 142 2.29 4.52 16.74
CA SER A 142 3.59 5.07 16.35
C SER A 142 3.75 4.98 14.84
N ALA A 143 4.58 5.85 14.28
CA ALA A 143 4.91 5.83 12.87
C ALA A 143 6.42 5.93 12.65
N ASP A 144 6.98 4.98 11.91
CA ASP A 144 8.36 5.02 11.46
C ASP A 144 8.41 5.53 10.02
N ILE A 145 9.24 6.50 9.74
CA ILE A 145 9.48 6.97 8.37
C ILE A 145 10.32 5.93 7.65
N LEU A 146 9.78 5.39 6.56
CA LEU A 146 10.49 4.44 5.71
C LEU A 146 11.20 5.13 4.57
N GLU A 147 10.52 6.07 3.91
CA GLU A 147 11.00 6.70 2.69
C GLU A 147 10.35 8.08 2.48
N THR A 148 11.08 9.00 1.86
CA THR A 148 10.55 10.28 1.38
C THR A 148 11.30 10.71 0.13
N GLY A 149 10.61 11.40 -0.77
CA GLY A 149 11.19 11.87 -2.03
C GLY A 149 10.27 12.81 -2.80
N ASP A 150 10.70 13.20 -3.98
CA ASP A 150 9.88 13.97 -4.90
C ASP A 150 8.87 13.06 -5.60
N TYR A 151 7.64 13.53 -5.71
CA TYR A 151 6.58 12.81 -6.41
C TYR A 151 6.47 13.34 -7.85
N GLU A 152 6.79 12.48 -8.80
CA GLU A 152 6.65 12.76 -10.21
C GLU A 152 5.30 12.26 -10.73
N ALA A 153 4.59 13.12 -11.47
CA ALA A 153 3.22 12.82 -11.93
C ALA A 153 3.14 11.66 -12.93
N ASN A 154 4.25 11.29 -13.56
CA ASN A 154 4.35 10.16 -14.46
C ASN A 154 4.81 8.87 -13.74
N GLY A 155 5.18 8.97 -12.47
CA GLY A 155 5.57 7.82 -11.65
C GLY A 155 4.34 7.05 -11.18
N SER A 156 4.02 5.93 -11.83
CA SER A 156 3.19 4.91 -11.20
C SER A 156 3.83 4.48 -9.87
N SER A 157 3.13 3.82 -8.97
CA SER A 157 3.76 3.21 -7.77
C SER A 157 4.99 2.36 -8.15
N PHE A 158 5.02 1.88 -9.38
CA PHE A 158 6.11 1.17 -10.03
C PHE A 158 7.36 2.05 -10.28
N SER A 159 7.23 3.27 -10.81
CA SER A 159 8.39 4.17 -11.05
C SER A 159 9.09 4.58 -9.76
N ARG A 160 8.42 4.51 -8.61
CA ARG A 160 9.04 4.72 -7.29
C ARG A 160 9.87 3.52 -6.79
N MET A 161 9.63 2.34 -7.36
CA MET A 161 10.39 1.14 -6.98
C MET A 161 11.71 1.01 -7.73
N ILE A 162 11.90 1.73 -8.83
CA ILE A 162 13.06 1.64 -9.69
C ILE A 162 13.74 3.00 -9.86
N THR A 163 15.03 3.01 -10.16
CA THR A 163 15.76 4.25 -10.45
C THR A 163 15.50 4.68 -11.88
N ASP A 164 15.66 6.00 -12.20
CA ASP A 164 15.50 6.55 -13.57
C ASP A 164 16.28 5.72 -14.62
N ARG A 165 17.49 5.29 -14.25
CA ARG A 165 18.31 4.45 -15.13
C ARG A 165 17.73 3.05 -15.34
N GLN A 166 17.08 2.48 -14.33
CA GLN A 166 16.38 1.19 -14.44
C GLN A 166 15.10 1.34 -15.27
N GLU A 167 14.40 2.47 -15.14
CA GLU A 167 13.22 2.79 -15.91
C GLU A 167 13.57 2.94 -17.40
N GLU A 168 14.58 3.73 -17.73
CA GLU A 168 15.09 3.89 -19.12
C GLU A 168 15.45 2.54 -19.76
N ILE A 169 16.14 1.66 -19.03
CA ILE A 169 16.54 0.34 -19.52
C ILE A 169 15.31 -0.56 -19.73
N LEU A 170 14.36 -0.51 -18.80
CA LEU A 170 13.12 -1.29 -18.89
C LEU A 170 12.25 -0.84 -20.06
N GLU A 171 12.05 0.47 -20.22
CA GLU A 171 11.32 1.05 -21.36
C GLU A 171 11.95 0.61 -22.68
N THR A 172 13.27 0.76 -22.80
CA THR A 172 14.00 0.30 -23.99
C THR A 172 13.81 -1.20 -24.25
N ALA A 173 13.82 -2.02 -23.19
CA ALA A 173 13.62 -3.47 -23.31
C ALA A 173 12.19 -3.81 -23.79
N VAL A 174 11.19 -3.08 -23.30
CA VAL A 174 9.77 -3.25 -23.72
C VAL A 174 9.59 -2.79 -25.16
N ASP A 175 10.10 -1.61 -25.53
CA ASP A 175 9.96 -1.03 -26.87
C ASP A 175 10.62 -1.88 -27.95
N LEU A 176 11.78 -2.46 -27.65
CA LEU A 176 12.47 -3.36 -28.56
C LEU A 176 11.84 -4.77 -28.61
N GLY A 177 10.89 -5.09 -27.73
CA GLY A 177 10.21 -6.37 -27.69
C GLY A 177 11.03 -7.49 -27.01
N TYR A 178 11.90 -7.14 -26.07
CA TYR A 178 12.66 -8.13 -25.29
C TYR A 178 11.74 -9.07 -24.48
N TYR A 179 10.59 -8.57 -24.02
CA TYR A 179 9.58 -9.32 -23.27
C TYR A 179 8.46 -9.90 -24.15
N CYS A 180 8.54 -9.73 -25.46
CA CYS A 180 7.55 -10.33 -26.38
C CYS A 180 7.74 -11.85 -26.52
N GLU A 181 6.64 -12.55 -26.86
CA GLU A 181 6.67 -13.97 -27.21
C GLU A 181 6.22 -14.14 -28.68
N PRO A 182 7.10 -14.56 -29.62
CA PRO A 182 8.53 -14.79 -29.41
C PRO A 182 9.31 -13.50 -29.17
N ARG A 183 10.43 -13.60 -28.44
CA ARG A 183 11.33 -12.48 -28.16
C ARG A 183 11.84 -11.82 -29.44
N GLN A 184 11.76 -10.48 -29.52
CA GLN A 184 12.15 -9.71 -30.70
C GLN A 184 13.50 -9.00 -30.55
N ALA A 185 14.04 -8.89 -29.34
CA ALA A 185 15.33 -8.28 -29.06
C ALA A 185 16.14 -9.09 -28.04
N SER A 186 17.45 -8.91 -28.05
CA SER A 186 18.42 -9.49 -27.11
C SER A 186 18.93 -8.42 -26.11
N LEU A 187 19.72 -8.83 -25.12
CA LEU A 187 20.41 -7.89 -24.23
C LEU A 187 21.45 -7.03 -24.98
N GLU A 188 22.01 -7.57 -26.06
CA GLU A 188 22.92 -6.86 -26.96
C GLU A 188 22.22 -5.68 -27.63
N ASP A 189 21.02 -5.90 -28.18
CA ASP A 189 20.25 -4.86 -28.85
C ASP A 189 19.89 -3.72 -27.86
N ILE A 190 19.48 -4.05 -26.65
CA ILE A 190 19.21 -3.05 -25.61
C ILE A 190 20.49 -2.30 -25.25
N SER A 191 21.62 -3.01 -25.09
CA SER A 191 22.90 -2.43 -24.69
C SER A 191 23.41 -1.40 -25.69
N GLU A 192 23.18 -1.61 -26.99
CA GLU A 192 23.52 -0.66 -28.03
C GLU A 192 22.74 0.65 -27.92
N VAL A 193 21.46 0.58 -27.54
CA VAL A 193 20.61 1.78 -27.38
C VAL A 193 20.97 2.54 -26.11
N VAL A 194 21.11 1.85 -24.96
CA VAL A 194 21.33 2.52 -23.68
C VAL A 194 22.81 2.80 -23.35
N GLY A 195 23.74 2.34 -24.18
CA GLY A 195 25.18 2.66 -24.12
C GLY A 195 25.92 2.02 -22.94
N ILE A 196 25.51 0.81 -22.49
CA ILE A 196 26.17 0.02 -21.43
C ILE A 196 26.38 -1.41 -21.89
N THR A 197 27.09 -2.25 -21.12
CA THR A 197 27.32 -3.64 -21.52
C THR A 197 26.07 -4.52 -21.37
N PRO A 198 25.90 -5.58 -22.20
CA PRO A 198 24.77 -6.51 -22.08
C PRO A 198 24.62 -7.12 -20.69
N GLY A 199 25.75 -7.42 -20.01
CA GLY A 199 25.76 -7.92 -18.64
C GLY A 199 25.17 -6.92 -17.64
N THR A 200 25.50 -5.64 -17.80
CA THR A 200 24.96 -4.55 -16.97
C THR A 200 23.45 -4.35 -17.22
N VAL A 201 23.01 -4.43 -18.50
CA VAL A 201 21.57 -4.40 -18.85
C VAL A 201 20.84 -5.54 -18.11
N GLY A 202 21.35 -6.77 -18.22
CA GLY A 202 20.75 -7.93 -17.54
C GLY A 202 20.70 -7.80 -16.01
N GLU A 203 21.70 -7.17 -15.40
CA GLU A 203 21.69 -6.90 -13.95
C GLU A 203 20.62 -5.87 -13.56
N HIS A 204 20.46 -4.79 -14.33
CA HIS A 204 19.42 -3.80 -14.10
C HIS A 204 18.01 -4.40 -14.25
N LEU A 205 17.76 -5.14 -15.34
CA LEU A 205 16.46 -5.77 -15.58
C LEU A 205 16.13 -6.79 -14.46
N ARG A 206 17.10 -7.59 -14.01
CA ARG A 206 16.87 -8.52 -12.89
C ARG A 206 16.49 -7.81 -11.60
N LYS A 207 17.13 -6.67 -11.28
CA LYS A 207 16.77 -5.86 -10.09
C LYS A 207 15.37 -5.27 -10.20
N VAL A 208 14.96 -4.87 -11.41
CA VAL A 208 13.59 -4.42 -11.68
C VAL A 208 12.60 -5.57 -11.50
N GLU A 209 12.87 -6.72 -12.13
CA GLU A 209 12.04 -7.92 -12.04
C GLU A 209 11.88 -8.39 -10.58
N GLU A 210 12.98 -8.42 -9.79
CA GLU A 210 12.94 -8.76 -8.37
C GLU A 210 11.96 -7.86 -7.60
N ARG A 211 12.06 -6.53 -7.78
CA ARG A 211 11.19 -5.57 -7.08
C ARG A 211 9.73 -5.70 -7.49
N VAL A 212 9.48 -5.82 -8.80
CA VAL A 212 8.12 -5.98 -9.36
C VAL A 212 7.48 -7.27 -8.86
N PHE A 213 8.18 -8.38 -8.98
CA PHE A 213 7.63 -9.68 -8.58
C PHE A 213 7.44 -9.77 -7.07
N SER A 214 8.34 -9.19 -6.27
CA SER A 214 8.15 -9.09 -4.83
C SER A 214 6.89 -8.32 -4.46
N GLU A 215 6.57 -7.23 -5.18
CA GLU A 215 5.37 -6.43 -4.93
C GLU A 215 4.07 -7.13 -5.40
N ILE A 216 4.14 -7.97 -6.43
CA ILE A 216 2.97 -8.69 -6.95
C ILE A 216 2.66 -9.94 -6.11
N VAL A 217 3.69 -10.59 -5.56
CA VAL A 217 3.55 -11.89 -4.90
C VAL A 217 3.36 -11.75 -3.38
N TYR A 218 3.81 -10.66 -2.77
CA TYR A 218 3.73 -10.37 -1.34
C TYR A 218 2.89 -9.13 -1.06
#